data_f1311d4b890ef2acec44e50f82582b1e
#
_entry.id   f1311d4b890ef2acec44e50f82582b1e
#
_cell.length_a   1.000
_cell.length_b   1.000
_cell.length_c   1.000
_cell.angle_alpha   90.00
_cell.angle_beta   90.00
_cell.angle_gamma   90.00
#
_symmetry.space_group_name_H-M   'P 1'
#
loop_
_entity.id
_entity.type
_entity.pdbx_description
1 polymer ?
#
loop_
_entity_poly.entity_id
_entity_poly.type
_entity_poly.pdbx_seq_one_letter_code
_entity_poly.pdbx_strand_id
1 'polypeptide(L)'
;ELPKMINVMRERDDVDAIIASYEGRQHGFIRKLGTKFSVWATSKMLGKDPDLQITSYRLIRRFLVDAMVKTNTYLPQIGNLLVLTSNRIINVPVQHAARVYGKSGYSFKRLVKDLIYDITAHTAFPLLMVRNIGIASFLVSMVMAVYFLVRYFAFGVSVEGWTSLMMVMLAFFGLILLSIGIMGIYL
;
A
#
# COMPACT_ATOMS: atom_id res chain seq x y z
N GLU A 1 7.76 -29.72 11.23
CA GLU A 1 6.89 -28.89 10.40
C GLU A 1 7.33 -28.82 8.92
N LEU A 2 8.65 -28.74 8.63
CA LEU A 2 9.17 -28.71 7.26
C LEU A 2 8.73 -29.91 6.41
N PRO A 3 8.79 -31.19 6.90
CA PRO A 3 8.32 -32.34 6.13
C PRO A 3 6.83 -32.22 5.73
N LYS A 4 5.99 -31.70 6.61
CA LYS A 4 4.56 -31.45 6.33
C LYS A 4 4.38 -30.50 5.13
N MET A 5 5.10 -29.38 5.11
CA MET A 5 5.04 -28.40 4.00
C MET A 5 5.56 -29.02 2.70
N ILE A 6 6.63 -29.83 2.77
CA ILE A 6 7.19 -30.52 1.59
C ILE A 6 6.17 -31.50 1.01
N ASN A 7 5.49 -32.29 1.85
CA ASN A 7 4.48 -33.24 1.38
C ASN A 7 3.34 -32.52 0.69
N VAL A 8 2.79 -31.44 1.29
CA VAL A 8 1.75 -30.62 0.67
C VAL A 8 2.21 -30.04 -0.68
N MET A 9 3.47 -29.60 -0.78
CA MET A 9 4.03 -29.08 -2.04
C MET A 9 4.18 -30.15 -3.12
N ARG A 10 4.42 -31.41 -2.74
CA ARG A 10 4.52 -32.55 -3.66
C ARG A 10 3.17 -33.05 -4.15
N GLU A 11 2.16 -33.00 -3.28
CA GLU A 11 0.79 -33.46 -3.59
C GLU A 11 0.02 -32.44 -4.42
N ARG A 12 0.43 -31.16 -4.40
CA ARG A 12 -0.28 -30.07 -5.04
C ARG A 12 0.61 -29.35 -6.06
N ASP A 13 0.50 -29.78 -7.32
CA ASP A 13 1.21 -29.15 -8.43
C ASP A 13 0.65 -27.75 -8.80
N ASP A 14 -0.57 -27.44 -8.35
CA ASP A 14 -1.20 -26.13 -8.53
C ASP A 14 -0.65 -25.04 -7.59
N VAL A 15 0.26 -25.38 -6.66
CA VAL A 15 0.81 -24.47 -5.65
C VAL A 15 2.27 -24.13 -5.96
N ASP A 16 2.56 -22.84 -6.04
CA ASP A 16 3.90 -22.32 -6.32
C ASP A 16 4.69 -21.99 -5.05
N ALA A 17 3.99 -21.59 -4.00
CA ALA A 17 4.60 -21.32 -2.69
C ALA A 17 3.67 -21.66 -1.54
N ILE A 18 4.27 -22.11 -0.45
CA ILE A 18 3.59 -22.37 0.84
C ILE A 18 4.17 -21.45 1.90
N ILE A 19 3.30 -20.77 2.62
CA ILE A 19 3.67 -19.91 3.75
C ILE A 19 3.08 -20.50 5.02
N ALA A 20 3.90 -20.66 6.04
CA ALA A 20 3.44 -21.14 7.34
C ALA A 20 2.49 -20.11 7.97
N SER A 21 1.31 -20.55 8.39
CA SER A 21 0.40 -19.75 9.22
C SER A 21 0.52 -20.21 10.68
N TYR A 22 0.52 -19.23 11.59
CA TYR A 22 0.60 -19.54 13.03
C TYR A 22 -0.78 -19.32 13.65
N GLU A 23 -1.41 -20.40 14.10
CA GLU A 23 -2.66 -20.33 14.84
C GLU A 23 -2.42 -19.85 16.29
N GLY A 24 -3.35 -19.05 16.82
CA GLY A 24 -3.34 -18.68 18.25
C GLY A 24 -2.44 -17.50 18.64
N ARG A 25 -1.99 -16.64 17.72
CA ARG A 25 -1.25 -15.43 18.08
C ARG A 25 -2.13 -14.47 18.90
N GLN A 26 -1.92 -14.46 20.22
CA GLN A 26 -2.51 -13.45 21.11
C GLN A 26 -1.77 -12.11 20.93
N HIS A 27 -2.34 -11.21 20.15
CA HIS A 27 -1.84 -9.84 20.01
C HIS A 27 -2.71 -8.88 20.81
N GLY A 28 -2.10 -7.93 21.50
CA GLY A 28 -2.81 -6.82 22.14
C GLY A 28 -3.70 -6.06 21.15
N PHE A 29 -4.80 -5.46 21.63
CA PHE A 29 -5.84 -4.81 20.83
C PHE A 29 -5.31 -3.80 19.80
N ILE A 30 -4.35 -2.96 20.19
CA ILE A 30 -3.71 -1.94 19.32
C ILE A 30 -2.97 -2.59 18.16
N ARG A 31 -2.30 -3.72 18.42
CA ARG A 31 -1.55 -4.46 17.39
C ARG A 31 -2.49 -5.17 16.41
N LYS A 32 -3.66 -5.66 16.88
CA LYS A 32 -4.71 -6.22 16.02
C LYS A 32 -5.27 -5.16 15.05
N LEU A 33 -5.49 -3.94 15.54
CA LEU A 33 -6.00 -2.85 14.70
C LEU A 33 -4.98 -2.44 13.63
N GLY A 34 -3.71 -2.28 14.01
CA GLY A 34 -2.62 -1.98 13.08
C GLY A 34 -2.43 -3.09 12.04
N THR A 35 -2.52 -4.36 12.44
CA THR A 35 -2.43 -5.50 11.51
C THR A 35 -3.60 -5.53 10.55
N LYS A 36 -4.85 -5.31 11.01
CA LYS A 36 -6.03 -5.24 10.13
C LYS A 36 -5.91 -4.12 9.10
N PHE A 37 -5.46 -2.94 9.53
CA PHE A 37 -5.24 -1.81 8.62
C PHE A 37 -4.14 -2.13 7.59
N SER A 38 -3.02 -2.69 8.03
CA SER A 38 -1.92 -3.10 7.14
C SER A 38 -2.38 -4.16 6.13
N VAL A 39 -3.09 -5.20 6.59
CA VAL A 39 -3.64 -6.25 5.72
C VAL A 39 -4.63 -5.67 4.71
N TRP A 40 -5.55 -4.82 5.16
CA TRP A 40 -6.52 -4.15 4.28
C TRP A 40 -5.82 -3.29 3.22
N ALA A 41 -4.85 -2.47 3.64
CA ALA A 41 -4.08 -1.61 2.75
C ALA A 41 -3.31 -2.43 1.71
N THR A 42 -2.55 -3.44 2.14
CA THR A 42 -1.77 -4.29 1.23
C THR A 42 -2.65 -5.16 0.34
N SER A 43 -3.79 -5.68 0.83
CA SER A 43 -4.74 -6.44 0.00
C SER A 43 -5.32 -5.59 -1.12
N LYS A 44 -5.76 -4.37 -0.80
CA LYS A 44 -6.36 -3.47 -1.79
C LYS A 44 -5.34 -2.94 -2.79
N MET A 45 -4.08 -2.81 -2.37
CA MET A 45 -3.01 -2.21 -3.17
C MET A 45 -2.26 -3.25 -4.02
N LEU A 46 -2.03 -4.44 -3.50
CA LEU A 46 -1.25 -5.50 -4.15
C LEU A 46 -2.14 -6.60 -4.75
N GLY A 47 -3.48 -6.47 -4.66
CA GLY A 47 -4.40 -7.54 -5.08
C GLY A 47 -4.27 -8.82 -4.26
N LYS A 48 -3.70 -8.73 -3.06
CA LYS A 48 -3.43 -9.86 -2.19
C LYS A 48 -4.71 -10.36 -1.53
N ASP A 49 -4.87 -11.68 -1.43
CA ASP A 49 -5.92 -12.28 -0.61
C ASP A 49 -5.80 -11.79 0.85
N PRO A 50 -6.85 -11.19 1.43
CA PRO A 50 -6.86 -10.73 2.82
C PRO A 50 -6.53 -11.82 3.84
N ASP A 51 -6.89 -13.06 3.54
CA ASP A 51 -6.67 -14.21 4.43
C ASP A 51 -5.25 -14.78 4.33
N LEU A 52 -4.47 -14.39 3.32
CA LEU A 52 -3.12 -14.85 3.15
C LEU A 52 -2.18 -14.22 4.20
N GLN A 53 -1.72 -15.01 5.15
CA GLN A 53 -0.72 -14.59 6.13
C GLN A 53 0.68 -14.67 5.54
N ILE A 54 1.41 -13.56 5.52
CA ILE A 54 2.82 -13.52 5.09
C ILE A 54 3.71 -13.65 6.32
N THR A 55 4.43 -14.78 6.42
CA THR A 55 5.42 -15.03 7.46
C THR A 55 6.80 -15.27 6.86
N SER A 56 7.83 -15.30 7.70
CA SER A 56 9.20 -15.58 7.23
C SER A 56 9.45 -17.06 6.94
N TYR A 57 8.63 -17.95 7.49
CA TYR A 57 8.77 -19.41 7.28
C TYR A 57 7.95 -19.82 6.07
N ARG A 58 8.65 -20.08 4.96
CA ARG A 58 8.03 -20.32 3.65
C ARG A 58 8.81 -21.33 2.82
N LEU A 59 8.12 -22.04 1.97
CA LEU A 59 8.65 -22.96 0.97
C LEU A 59 8.24 -22.44 -0.41
N ILE A 60 9.21 -22.23 -1.31
CA ILE A 60 8.99 -21.58 -2.61
C ILE A 60 9.60 -22.48 -3.68
N ARG A 61 8.88 -22.73 -4.77
CA ARG A 61 9.40 -23.48 -5.93
C ARG A 61 10.53 -22.72 -6.60
N ARG A 62 11.54 -23.40 -7.10
CA ARG A 62 12.76 -22.81 -7.67
C ARG A 62 12.46 -21.83 -8.81
N PHE A 63 11.57 -22.19 -9.73
CA PHE A 63 11.23 -21.31 -10.85
C PHE A 63 10.66 -19.95 -10.39
N LEU A 64 9.92 -19.93 -9.29
CA LEU A 64 9.37 -18.70 -8.72
C LEU A 64 10.47 -17.84 -8.10
N VAL A 65 11.46 -18.46 -7.45
CA VAL A 65 12.65 -17.75 -6.96
C VAL A 65 13.41 -17.11 -8.11
N ASP A 66 13.61 -17.85 -9.20
CA ASP A 66 14.30 -17.35 -10.38
C ASP A 66 13.54 -16.19 -11.07
N ALA A 67 12.20 -16.23 -11.06
CA ALA A 67 11.36 -15.14 -11.52
C ALA A 67 11.47 -13.90 -10.60
N MET A 68 11.45 -14.10 -9.28
CA MET A 68 11.61 -13.02 -8.29
C MET A 68 12.98 -12.34 -8.40
N VAL A 69 14.04 -13.09 -8.64
CA VAL A 69 15.42 -12.55 -8.81
C VAL A 69 15.53 -11.70 -10.08
N LYS A 70 14.79 -12.05 -11.13
CA LYS A 70 14.75 -11.26 -12.39
C LYS A 70 13.94 -9.97 -12.25
N THR A 71 13.11 -9.85 -11.24
CA THR A 71 12.31 -8.64 -11.00
C THR A 71 13.23 -7.53 -10.50
N ASN A 72 13.44 -6.52 -11.35
CA ASN A 72 14.30 -5.38 -11.02
C ASN A 72 13.52 -4.42 -10.10
N THR A 73 13.60 -4.65 -8.80
CA THR A 73 12.90 -3.87 -7.79
C THR A 73 13.90 -3.14 -6.90
N TYR A 74 13.67 -1.86 -6.65
CA TYR A 74 14.54 -1.02 -5.82
C TYR A 74 14.58 -1.50 -4.35
N LEU A 75 13.55 -2.21 -3.92
CA LEU A 75 13.36 -2.63 -2.54
C LEU A 75 12.79 -4.06 -2.48
N PRO A 76 13.65 -5.08 -2.51
CA PRO A 76 13.22 -6.47 -2.56
C PRO A 76 12.71 -6.95 -1.20
N GLN A 77 11.42 -6.77 -0.94
CA GLN A 77 10.74 -7.49 0.15
C GLN A 77 10.21 -8.82 -0.37
N ILE A 78 10.82 -9.92 0.08
CA ILE A 78 10.50 -11.27 -0.41
C ILE A 78 9.00 -11.59 -0.27
N GLY A 79 8.32 -11.11 0.79
CA GLY A 79 6.88 -11.32 0.98
C GLY A 79 6.03 -10.67 -0.10
N ASN A 80 6.34 -9.43 -0.45
CA ASN A 80 5.62 -8.67 -1.47
C ASN A 80 5.95 -9.17 -2.88
N LEU A 81 7.23 -9.44 -3.15
CA LEU A 81 7.65 -10.04 -4.42
C LEU A 81 6.95 -11.37 -4.68
N LEU A 82 6.81 -12.21 -3.66
CA LEU A 82 6.13 -13.49 -3.79
C LEU A 82 4.68 -13.31 -4.25
N VAL A 83 3.94 -12.39 -3.61
CA VAL A 83 2.54 -12.09 -3.96
C VAL A 83 2.41 -11.45 -5.34
N LEU A 84 3.37 -10.60 -5.73
CA LEU A 84 3.38 -9.97 -7.06
C LEU A 84 3.74 -10.96 -8.19
N THR A 85 4.50 -12.02 -7.86
CA THR A 85 4.99 -12.97 -8.87
C THR A 85 4.05 -14.16 -9.07
N SER A 86 3.27 -14.55 -8.06
CA SER A 86 2.33 -15.67 -8.16
C SER A 86 1.07 -15.47 -7.33
N ASN A 87 -0.06 -15.90 -7.89
CA ASN A 87 -1.36 -16.00 -7.20
C ASN A 87 -1.61 -17.40 -6.60
N ARG A 88 -0.69 -18.35 -6.79
CA ARG A 88 -0.83 -19.73 -6.35
C ARG A 88 -0.08 -19.98 -5.03
N ILE A 89 -0.41 -19.17 -4.03
CA ILE A 89 0.22 -19.21 -2.71
C ILE A 89 -0.82 -19.66 -1.69
N ILE A 90 -0.45 -20.62 -0.85
CA ILE A 90 -1.33 -21.11 0.21
C ILE A 90 -0.68 -20.97 1.59
N ASN A 91 -1.52 -20.87 2.61
CA ASN A 91 -1.07 -21.01 3.99
C ASN A 91 -1.23 -22.45 4.48
N VAL A 92 -0.21 -22.94 5.19
CA VAL A 92 -0.27 -24.22 5.90
C VAL A 92 -0.10 -23.95 7.39
N PRO A 93 -1.05 -24.42 8.24
CA PRO A 93 -0.96 -24.24 9.67
C PRO A 93 0.21 -25.04 10.24
N VAL A 94 1.06 -24.34 10.98
CA VAL A 94 2.21 -24.92 11.70
C VAL A 94 2.16 -24.54 13.17
N GLN A 95 2.62 -25.42 14.02
CA GLN A 95 2.70 -25.16 15.45
C GLN A 95 3.80 -24.14 15.73
N HIS A 96 3.46 -23.08 16.45
CA HIS A 96 4.43 -22.09 16.88
C HIS A 96 5.00 -22.46 18.23
N ALA A 97 6.23 -22.96 18.26
CA ALA A 97 6.95 -23.09 19.52
C ALA A 97 7.25 -21.72 20.11
N ALA A 98 6.87 -21.50 21.38
CA ALA A 98 7.21 -20.29 22.08
C ALA A 98 8.74 -20.10 22.10
N ARG A 99 9.20 -18.86 21.89
CA ARG A 99 10.64 -18.57 21.99
C ARG A 99 11.15 -18.88 23.39
N VAL A 100 12.15 -19.75 23.47
CA VAL A 100 12.80 -20.11 24.74
C VAL A 100 13.65 -18.96 25.27
N TYR A 101 14.22 -18.11 24.39
CA TYR A 101 15.07 -16.98 24.75
C TYR A 101 14.80 -15.76 23.86
N GLY A 102 14.92 -14.55 24.46
CA GLY A 102 14.95 -13.26 23.77
C GLY A 102 13.59 -12.58 23.65
N LYS A 103 13.64 -11.22 23.57
CA LYS A 103 12.47 -10.36 23.32
C LYS A 103 12.33 -10.10 21.82
N SER A 104 11.09 -9.87 21.36
CA SER A 104 10.84 -9.50 19.96
C SER A 104 11.53 -8.17 19.64
N GLY A 105 12.45 -8.15 18.67
CA GLY A 105 13.09 -6.93 18.17
C GLY A 105 12.18 -6.06 17.30
N TYR A 106 10.90 -6.42 17.15
CA TYR A 106 9.93 -5.68 16.34
C TYR A 106 9.27 -4.60 17.20
N SER A 107 9.76 -3.37 17.09
CA SER A 107 9.14 -2.21 17.73
C SER A 107 7.97 -1.68 16.90
N PHE A 108 7.01 -0.99 17.54
CA PHE A 108 5.89 -0.33 16.86
C PHE A 108 6.37 0.69 15.82
N LYS A 109 7.44 1.43 16.14
CA LYS A 109 8.10 2.39 15.22
C LYS A 109 8.59 1.70 13.94
N ARG A 110 9.12 0.49 14.05
CA ARG A 110 9.57 -0.30 12.90
C ARG A 110 8.39 -0.79 12.06
N LEU A 111 7.29 -1.21 12.69
CA LEU A 111 6.05 -1.60 11.99
C LEU A 111 5.48 -0.45 11.14
N VAL A 112 5.42 0.76 11.71
CA VAL A 112 4.94 1.95 10.99
C VAL A 112 5.87 2.31 9.84
N LYS A 113 7.19 2.25 10.08
CA LYS A 113 8.18 2.51 9.03
C LYS A 113 8.06 1.50 7.88
N ASP A 114 7.95 0.22 8.18
CA ASP A 114 7.81 -0.84 7.18
C ASP A 114 6.50 -0.66 6.38
N LEU A 115 5.39 -0.28 7.04
CA LEU A 115 4.11 0.00 6.39
C LEU A 115 4.19 1.19 5.41
N ILE A 116 4.76 2.32 5.87
CA ILE A 116 4.94 3.51 5.01
C ILE A 116 5.81 3.14 3.81
N TYR A 117 6.84 2.35 4.05
CA TYR A 117 7.78 1.89 3.03
C TYR A 117 7.09 0.98 2.00
N ASP A 118 6.28 0.02 2.45
CA ASP A 118 5.50 -0.86 1.59
C ASP A 118 4.53 -0.09 0.69
N ILE A 119 3.82 0.87 1.28
CA ILE A 119 2.88 1.73 0.55
C ILE A 119 3.62 2.56 -0.50
N THR A 120 4.78 3.12 -0.16
CA THR A 120 5.52 4.01 -1.06
C THR A 120 6.26 3.26 -2.16
N ALA A 121 6.82 2.10 -1.83
CA ALA A 121 7.69 1.35 -2.75
C ALA A 121 6.93 0.45 -3.74
N HIS A 122 5.75 -0.03 -3.37
CA HIS A 122 5.04 -1.05 -4.13
C HIS A 122 3.69 -0.61 -4.67
N THR A 123 3.28 0.64 -4.44
CA THR A 123 1.96 1.10 -4.89
C THR A 123 2.00 2.51 -5.48
N ALA A 124 1.16 2.73 -6.48
CA ALA A 124 0.87 4.07 -7.00
C ALA A 124 -0.10 4.86 -6.08
N PHE A 125 -0.48 4.32 -4.92
CA PHE A 125 -1.49 4.92 -4.05
C PHE A 125 -1.17 6.36 -3.61
N PRO A 126 0.06 6.71 -3.16
CA PRO A 126 0.40 8.08 -2.80
C PRO A 126 0.21 9.04 -3.98
N LEU A 127 0.56 8.58 -5.18
CA LEU A 127 0.44 9.37 -6.41
C LEU A 127 -1.01 9.56 -6.83
N LEU A 128 -1.82 8.50 -6.69
CA LEU A 128 -3.27 8.57 -6.90
C LEU A 128 -3.96 9.51 -5.91
N MET A 129 -3.50 9.55 -4.65
CA MET A 129 -3.98 10.52 -3.67
C MET A 129 -3.64 11.96 -4.09
N VAL A 130 -2.41 12.24 -4.47
CA VAL A 130 -1.98 13.56 -4.93
C VAL A 130 -2.79 13.99 -6.15
N ARG A 131 -2.99 13.10 -7.12
CA ARG A 131 -3.86 13.36 -8.29
C ARG A 131 -5.29 13.71 -7.87
N ASN A 132 -5.91 12.92 -7.00
CA ASN A 132 -7.30 13.15 -6.58
C ASN A 132 -7.44 14.46 -5.80
N ILE A 133 -6.48 14.80 -4.94
CA ILE A 133 -6.42 16.09 -4.25
C ILE A 133 -6.26 17.22 -5.26
N GLY A 134 -5.42 17.06 -6.27
CA GLY A 134 -5.24 18.03 -7.35
C GLY A 134 -6.52 18.29 -8.13
N ILE A 135 -7.24 17.23 -8.52
CA ILE A 135 -8.54 17.36 -9.21
C ILE A 135 -9.56 18.06 -8.31
N ALA A 136 -9.68 17.67 -7.04
CA ALA A 136 -10.59 18.29 -6.10
C ALA A 136 -10.28 19.78 -5.90
N SER A 137 -9.00 20.12 -5.71
CA SER A 137 -8.56 21.53 -5.57
C SER A 137 -8.85 22.35 -6.81
N PHE A 138 -8.63 21.78 -7.99
CA PHE A 138 -8.93 22.46 -9.27
C PHE A 138 -10.43 22.72 -9.43
N LEU A 139 -11.28 21.72 -9.12
CA LEU A 139 -12.74 21.89 -9.18
C LEU A 139 -13.24 22.96 -8.18
N VAL A 140 -12.72 22.95 -6.96
CA VAL A 140 -13.05 23.97 -5.94
C VAL A 140 -12.63 25.35 -6.44
N SER A 141 -11.44 25.49 -7.01
CA SER A 141 -10.98 26.76 -7.60
C SER A 141 -11.91 27.25 -8.69
N MET A 142 -12.37 26.35 -9.55
CA MET A 142 -13.27 26.69 -10.65
C MET A 142 -14.63 27.18 -10.14
N VAL A 143 -15.20 26.50 -9.14
CA VAL A 143 -16.45 26.93 -8.49
C VAL A 143 -16.29 28.28 -7.81
N MET A 144 -15.19 28.49 -7.09
CA MET A 144 -14.88 29.77 -6.45
C MET A 144 -14.69 30.88 -7.48
N ALA A 145 -14.02 30.60 -8.59
CA ALA A 145 -13.86 31.55 -9.68
C ALA A 145 -15.21 32.03 -10.25
N VAL A 146 -16.11 31.08 -10.54
CA VAL A 146 -17.46 31.37 -11.02
C VAL A 146 -18.26 32.19 -9.97
N TYR A 147 -18.20 31.79 -8.70
CA TYR A 147 -18.86 32.47 -7.60
C TYR A 147 -18.40 33.96 -7.51
N PHE A 148 -17.08 34.18 -7.54
CA PHE A 148 -16.55 35.55 -7.45
C PHE A 148 -16.86 36.37 -8.69
N LEU A 149 -16.89 35.74 -9.86
CA LEU A 149 -17.24 36.41 -11.12
C LEU A 149 -18.70 36.84 -11.11
N VAL A 150 -19.61 36.00 -10.67
CA VAL A 150 -21.04 36.35 -10.51
C VAL A 150 -21.21 37.46 -9.49
N ARG A 151 -20.50 37.37 -8.34
CA ARG A 151 -20.57 38.40 -7.31
C ARG A 151 -20.03 39.75 -7.78
N TYR A 152 -18.97 39.73 -8.59
CA TYR A 152 -18.41 40.95 -9.22
C TYR A 152 -19.45 41.67 -10.06
N PHE A 153 -20.17 40.97 -10.93
CA PHE A 153 -21.20 41.56 -11.79
C PHE A 153 -22.46 41.98 -11.05
N ALA A 154 -22.83 41.25 -9.96
CA ALA A 154 -24.07 41.53 -9.24
C ALA A 154 -23.92 42.63 -8.16
N PHE A 155 -22.79 42.77 -7.51
CA PHE A 155 -22.64 43.56 -6.28
C PHE A 155 -21.42 44.50 -6.30
N GLY A 156 -20.60 44.49 -7.35
CA GLY A 156 -19.34 45.26 -7.40
C GLY A 156 -18.26 44.66 -6.49
N VAL A 157 -17.08 45.26 -6.48
CA VAL A 157 -15.89 44.77 -5.76
C VAL A 157 -15.74 45.44 -4.42
N SER A 158 -15.59 44.68 -3.34
CA SER A 158 -15.30 45.24 -2.01
C SER A 158 -13.77 45.39 -1.74
N VAL A 159 -12.93 44.60 -2.40
CA VAL A 159 -11.45 44.67 -2.27
C VAL A 159 -10.81 44.41 -3.62
N GLU A 160 -10.16 45.39 -4.18
CA GLU A 160 -9.51 45.31 -5.49
C GLU A 160 -8.28 44.37 -5.43
N GLY A 161 -8.22 43.44 -6.36
CA GLY A 161 -7.03 42.58 -6.60
C GLY A 161 -6.89 41.33 -5.70
N TRP A 162 -7.36 41.33 -4.46
CA TRP A 162 -7.16 40.18 -3.53
C TRP A 162 -7.88 38.92 -4.01
N THR A 163 -9.10 39.06 -4.43
CA THR A 163 -9.94 37.92 -4.87
C THR A 163 -9.41 37.32 -6.16
N SER A 164 -8.97 38.14 -7.13
CA SER A 164 -8.39 37.63 -8.38
C SER A 164 -7.06 36.93 -8.15
N LEU A 165 -6.22 37.46 -7.26
CA LEU A 165 -4.95 36.83 -6.89
C LEU A 165 -5.17 35.42 -6.26
N MET A 166 -6.12 35.33 -5.32
CA MET A 166 -6.46 34.04 -4.67
C MET A 166 -7.01 33.02 -5.66
N MET A 167 -7.86 33.42 -6.61
CA MET A 167 -8.37 32.52 -7.66
C MET A 167 -7.25 32.00 -8.54
N VAL A 168 -6.35 32.87 -8.99
CA VAL A 168 -5.22 32.47 -9.82
C VAL A 168 -4.29 31.52 -9.06
N MET A 169 -3.98 31.81 -7.80
CA MET A 169 -3.15 30.93 -6.96
C MET A 169 -3.78 29.57 -6.78
N LEU A 170 -5.07 29.49 -6.43
CA LEU A 170 -5.76 28.21 -6.25
C LEU A 170 -5.80 27.39 -7.54
N ALA A 171 -6.06 28.03 -8.68
CA ALA A 171 -6.06 27.37 -9.98
C ALA A 171 -4.69 26.79 -10.32
N PHE A 172 -3.62 27.57 -10.16
CA PHE A 172 -2.26 27.09 -10.41
C PHE A 172 -1.83 25.97 -9.45
N PHE A 173 -2.14 26.07 -8.15
CA PHE A 173 -1.86 24.99 -7.21
C PHE A 173 -2.61 23.70 -7.57
N GLY A 174 -3.89 23.80 -7.95
CA GLY A 174 -4.65 22.65 -8.42
C GLY A 174 -4.02 22.01 -9.66
N LEU A 175 -3.57 22.81 -10.62
CA LEU A 175 -2.93 22.36 -11.86
C LEU A 175 -1.56 21.69 -11.59
N ILE A 176 -0.76 22.24 -10.69
CA ILE A 176 0.52 21.67 -10.27
C ILE A 176 0.30 20.31 -9.60
N LEU A 177 -0.63 20.22 -8.64
CA LEU A 177 -0.93 18.97 -7.96
C LEU A 177 -1.45 17.89 -8.91
N LEU A 178 -2.30 18.28 -9.86
CA LEU A 178 -2.79 17.39 -10.91
C LEU A 178 -1.66 16.89 -11.80
N SER A 179 -0.75 17.78 -12.21
CA SER A 179 0.42 17.43 -13.04
C SER A 179 1.36 16.45 -12.32
N ILE A 180 1.63 16.69 -11.02
CA ILE A 180 2.44 15.76 -10.20
C ILE A 180 1.75 14.41 -10.09
N GLY A 181 0.44 14.40 -9.85
CA GLY A 181 -0.34 13.15 -9.75
C GLY A 181 -0.35 12.35 -11.05
N ILE A 182 -0.42 13.02 -12.20
CA ILE A 182 -0.33 12.37 -13.52
C ILE A 182 1.08 11.83 -13.76
N MET A 183 2.12 12.64 -13.56
CA MET A 183 3.50 12.18 -13.72
C MET A 183 3.80 10.94 -12.90
N GLY A 184 3.25 10.88 -11.69
CA GLY A 184 3.43 9.72 -10.83
C GLY A 184 2.77 8.43 -11.30
N ILE A 185 1.84 8.47 -12.24
CA ILE A 185 1.25 7.27 -12.85
C ILE A 185 2.17 6.71 -13.95
N TYR A 186 2.99 7.58 -14.56
CA TYR A 186 3.90 7.22 -15.67
C TYR A 186 5.31 6.83 -15.20
N LEU A 187 5.64 7.06 -13.95
CA LEU A 187 6.90 6.64 -13.30
C LEU A 187 6.80 5.27 -12.66
#